data_44144838178ab4db5afa9ca76190c80d
#
_entry.id   44144838178ab4db5afa9ca76190c80d
#
_cell.length_a   1.000
_cell.length_b   1.000
_cell.length_c   1.000
_cell.angle_alpha   90.00
_cell.angle_beta   90.00
_cell.angle_gamma   90.00
#
_symmetry.space_group_name_H-M   'P 1'
#
loop_
_entity.id
_entity.type
_entity.pdbx_description
1 polymer ?
#
loop_
_entity_poly.entity_id
_entity_poly.type
_entity_poly.pdbx_seq_one_letter_code
_entity_poly.pdbx_strand_id
1 'polypeptide(L)'
;MCGFTGFVSRSAAPDANALRAMGDTIRHRGPDGEGHYIDDHCGIAHRRLSIIDLATGDQPMYSPDGRYVIAYNGEVYNFKLLREELIAVGHTFQTTCDTEVVLHGYMEWGAEVLKKLRGMFAFVIWDKEKKELFGARDPFGIKPFYYAQMGDLFFFGSECKSFLPHPGFRKELNPAALKLYLTFQYSALNESFFKDVYRLLPGHYLIHRDGHTEFASYHSFSFDPQPMSLEKRAEQIREVVTESVEAHQISDVEVGSFLSGGIDSSVIAALSRPDKTYSVGFENKDFDETGEAQALCKELGLRNISKTISAEEFFDALPSIQYYADEPNANLSTVPLYFLSKLAAQDVKVVLSGEGADELFGGYITYHTTKPYRVYRKAPLALRKAVAAWAAKRPPFHGQGFLTKAAKSVDQTFVGQAFIFDNDEAERALSPAYRSGLSWHDVTEPYFEAVEKADDLTKMQYLDLHLWQPLDILRKADRMTMANSLELRVPYLDREVWAVARAIPSSQKMRGKTMTKWPLRMAAVPLLPNDWVKRDKKGFPVPFIAWLREEKYYNWAKDLINQSYVAEFFDQNYLLELLERHYSGQARTHRKLYTVLSFLIWYQVYFPEKCGAEPFSPTK
;
A
#
# COMPACT_ATOMS: atom_id res chain seq x y z
N MET A 1 -12.85 7.40 -7.14
CA MET A 1 -11.66 6.74 -7.77
C MET A 1 -12.05 5.88 -8.93
N CYS A 2 -11.10 5.64 -9.84
CA CYS A 2 -11.35 4.99 -11.12
C CYS A 2 -10.38 3.81 -11.32
N GLY A 3 -10.42 3.23 -12.49
CA GLY A 3 -9.41 2.31 -12.98
C GLY A 3 -9.23 2.49 -14.47
N PHE A 4 -8.01 2.41 -14.93
CA PHE A 4 -7.71 2.39 -16.36
C PHE A 4 -6.84 1.18 -16.70
N THR A 5 -6.92 0.78 -17.95
CA THR A 5 -6.05 -0.23 -18.57
C THR A 5 -5.96 0.03 -20.06
N GLY A 6 -4.88 -0.43 -20.66
CA GLY A 6 -4.72 -0.26 -22.09
C GLY A 6 -3.40 -0.84 -22.58
N PHE A 7 -3.17 -0.63 -23.86
CA PHE A 7 -1.92 -1.04 -24.50
C PHE A 7 -1.60 -0.17 -25.72
N VAL A 8 -0.32 -0.04 -25.98
CA VAL A 8 0.22 0.53 -27.23
C VAL A 8 0.72 -0.62 -28.09
N SER A 9 0.40 -0.61 -29.39
CA SER A 9 0.82 -1.59 -30.37
C SER A 9 1.54 -0.92 -31.54
N ARG A 10 2.65 -1.52 -31.99
CA ARG A 10 3.40 -1.01 -33.15
C ARG A 10 3.03 -1.70 -34.45
N SER A 11 2.61 -2.95 -34.38
CA SER A 11 2.48 -3.83 -35.56
C SER A 11 1.03 -4.07 -36.02
N ALA A 12 0.06 -3.87 -35.15
CA ALA A 12 -1.36 -4.13 -35.44
C ALA A 12 -2.26 -3.13 -34.71
N ALA A 13 -3.37 -2.76 -35.34
CA ALA A 13 -4.39 -1.96 -34.65
C ALA A 13 -4.92 -2.69 -33.41
N PRO A 14 -5.18 -1.96 -32.31
CA PRO A 14 -5.73 -2.52 -31.08
C PRO A 14 -7.07 -3.25 -31.31
N ASP A 15 -7.20 -4.46 -30.72
CA ASP A 15 -8.45 -5.20 -30.73
C ASP A 15 -9.42 -4.64 -29.66
N ALA A 16 -10.57 -4.15 -30.13
CA ALA A 16 -11.61 -3.60 -29.26
C ALA A 16 -12.20 -4.63 -28.28
N ASN A 17 -12.29 -5.92 -28.67
CA ASN A 17 -12.82 -6.97 -27.78
C ASN A 17 -11.82 -7.27 -26.66
N ALA A 18 -10.53 -7.38 -27.00
CA ALA A 18 -9.48 -7.55 -26.00
C ALA A 18 -9.45 -6.37 -25.02
N LEU A 19 -9.53 -5.13 -25.53
CA LEU A 19 -9.57 -3.93 -24.68
C LEU A 19 -10.80 -3.92 -23.75
N ARG A 20 -11.97 -4.28 -24.25
CA ARG A 20 -13.19 -4.38 -23.42
C ARG A 20 -13.02 -5.44 -22.34
N ALA A 21 -12.53 -6.63 -22.69
CA ALA A 21 -12.28 -7.70 -21.73
C ALA A 21 -11.27 -7.27 -20.63
N MET A 22 -10.22 -6.53 -21.00
CA MET A 22 -9.28 -5.92 -20.04
C MET A 22 -10.01 -4.94 -19.09
N GLY A 23 -10.85 -4.04 -19.63
CA GLY A 23 -11.63 -3.09 -18.84
C GLY A 23 -12.63 -3.75 -17.90
N ASP A 24 -13.23 -4.88 -18.30
CA ASP A 24 -14.19 -5.63 -17.47
C ASP A 24 -13.56 -6.19 -16.19
N THR A 25 -12.28 -6.58 -16.22
CA THR A 25 -11.58 -7.10 -15.03
C THR A 25 -11.45 -6.09 -13.90
N ILE A 26 -11.48 -4.78 -14.22
CA ILE A 26 -11.37 -3.70 -13.26
C ILE A 26 -12.69 -2.94 -13.02
N ARG A 27 -13.82 -3.53 -13.39
CA ARG A 27 -15.15 -2.94 -13.20
C ARG A 27 -15.45 -2.57 -11.74
N HIS A 28 -14.94 -3.37 -10.80
CA HIS A 28 -15.09 -3.11 -9.35
C HIS A 28 -14.47 -1.78 -8.91
N ARG A 29 -13.48 -1.24 -9.64
CA ARG A 29 -12.88 0.06 -9.34
C ARG A 29 -13.80 1.22 -9.68
N GLY A 30 -14.62 1.07 -10.71
CA GLY A 30 -15.49 2.15 -11.17
C GLY A 30 -16.75 1.60 -11.82
N PRO A 31 -17.79 1.29 -11.03
CA PRO A 31 -19.03 0.72 -11.53
C PRO A 31 -19.98 1.73 -12.17
N ASP A 32 -19.76 3.04 -11.98
CA ASP A 32 -20.69 4.10 -12.36
C ASP A 32 -20.64 4.42 -13.87
N GLY A 33 -19.50 4.16 -14.52
CA GLY A 33 -19.34 4.43 -15.95
C GLY A 33 -18.18 3.68 -16.57
N GLU A 34 -18.23 3.55 -17.90
CA GLU A 34 -17.16 3.00 -18.71
C GLU A 34 -16.91 3.86 -19.94
N GLY A 35 -15.65 3.91 -20.37
CA GLY A 35 -15.28 4.58 -21.61
C GLY A 35 -14.09 3.90 -22.27
N HIS A 36 -14.02 4.05 -23.58
CA HIS A 36 -12.99 3.44 -24.41
C HIS A 36 -12.47 4.45 -25.43
N TYR A 37 -11.17 4.40 -25.67
CA TYR A 37 -10.51 5.05 -26.79
C TYR A 37 -9.74 4.01 -27.59
N ILE A 38 -9.80 4.09 -28.90
CA ILE A 38 -9.01 3.26 -29.81
C ILE A 38 -8.59 4.10 -31.03
N ASP A 39 -7.33 4.01 -31.40
CA ASP A 39 -6.80 4.39 -32.70
C ASP A 39 -5.93 3.27 -33.29
N ASP A 40 -5.15 3.55 -34.34
CA ASP A 40 -4.30 2.55 -35.00
C ASP A 40 -3.15 2.01 -34.12
N HIS A 41 -2.84 2.66 -32.99
CA HIS A 41 -1.68 2.36 -32.15
C HIS A 41 -1.99 2.17 -30.68
N CYS A 42 -3.05 2.78 -30.17
CA CYS A 42 -3.33 2.81 -28.74
C CYS A 42 -4.78 2.41 -28.44
N GLY A 43 -4.96 1.56 -27.44
CA GLY A 43 -6.26 1.28 -26.84
C GLY A 43 -6.25 1.64 -25.37
N ILE A 44 -7.25 2.39 -24.90
CA ILE A 44 -7.43 2.80 -23.50
C ILE A 44 -8.86 2.45 -23.06
N ALA A 45 -9.01 1.71 -21.97
CA ALA A 45 -10.28 1.47 -21.29
C ALA A 45 -10.26 2.12 -19.92
N HIS A 46 -11.36 2.74 -19.54
CA HIS A 46 -11.54 3.40 -18.26
C HIS A 46 -12.81 2.92 -17.55
N ARG A 47 -12.75 2.78 -16.23
CA ARG A 47 -13.88 2.49 -15.33
C ARG A 47 -14.00 3.61 -14.31
N ARG A 48 -15.15 4.28 -14.27
CA ARG A 48 -15.38 5.49 -13.48
C ARG A 48 -16.14 5.19 -12.20
N LEU A 49 -15.61 5.70 -11.07
CA LEU A 49 -16.35 5.92 -9.84
C LEU A 49 -16.56 7.45 -9.72
N SER A 50 -17.79 7.90 -9.85
CA SER A 50 -18.13 9.33 -9.92
C SER A 50 -18.14 9.94 -8.52
N ILE A 51 -17.23 10.89 -8.27
CA ILE A 51 -17.03 11.57 -6.98
C ILE A 51 -17.05 13.08 -7.15
N ILE A 52 -16.31 13.62 -8.14
CA ILE A 52 -16.32 15.03 -8.55
C ILE A 52 -16.86 15.12 -9.97
N ASP A 53 -17.68 16.14 -10.22
CA ASP A 53 -18.34 16.37 -11.49
C ASP A 53 -19.13 15.14 -11.98
N LEU A 54 -20.21 14.84 -11.29
CA LEU A 54 -20.99 13.61 -11.52
C LEU A 54 -21.55 13.51 -12.94
N ALA A 55 -21.71 14.65 -13.64
CA ALA A 55 -22.39 14.72 -14.93
C ALA A 55 -21.44 14.74 -16.14
N THR A 56 -20.29 15.42 -16.06
CA THR A 56 -19.46 15.71 -17.26
C THR A 56 -18.02 15.19 -17.18
N GLY A 57 -17.62 14.57 -16.05
CA GLY A 57 -16.28 14.03 -15.85
C GLY A 57 -16.01 12.66 -16.49
N ASP A 58 -16.62 12.33 -17.61
CA ASP A 58 -16.41 11.05 -18.30
C ASP A 58 -15.01 10.92 -18.89
N GLN A 59 -14.49 9.69 -18.89
CA GLN A 59 -13.15 9.36 -19.36
C GLN A 59 -13.17 8.12 -20.26
N PRO A 60 -12.22 7.99 -21.20
CA PRO A 60 -11.08 8.86 -21.49
C PRO A 60 -11.52 10.25 -21.96
N MET A 61 -10.82 11.30 -21.49
CA MET A 61 -11.13 12.69 -21.83
C MET A 61 -10.17 13.23 -22.89
N TYR A 62 -10.66 14.14 -23.73
CA TYR A 62 -9.91 14.69 -24.86
C TYR A 62 -9.53 16.14 -24.62
N SER A 63 -8.36 16.54 -25.12
CA SER A 63 -8.02 17.95 -25.24
C SER A 63 -8.95 18.66 -26.23
N PRO A 64 -9.12 20.00 -26.12
CA PRO A 64 -10.00 20.76 -27.03
C PRO A 64 -9.65 20.61 -28.52
N ASP A 65 -8.36 20.46 -28.85
CA ASP A 65 -7.88 20.23 -30.22
C ASP A 65 -7.97 18.76 -30.65
N GLY A 66 -8.38 17.86 -29.71
CA GLY A 66 -8.50 16.42 -29.92
C GLY A 66 -7.18 15.68 -30.06
N ARG A 67 -6.03 16.31 -29.82
CA ARG A 67 -4.68 15.70 -29.89
C ARG A 67 -4.39 14.76 -28.75
N TYR A 68 -4.67 15.19 -27.52
CA TYR A 68 -4.37 14.42 -26.32
C TYR A 68 -5.59 13.68 -25.79
N VAL A 69 -5.36 12.47 -25.27
CA VAL A 69 -6.38 11.64 -24.61
C VAL A 69 -5.86 11.21 -23.25
N ILE A 70 -6.57 11.55 -22.18
CA ILE A 70 -6.20 11.19 -20.79
C ILE A 70 -7.12 10.11 -20.23
N ALA A 71 -6.53 9.14 -19.51
CA ALA A 71 -7.21 8.28 -18.56
C ALA A 71 -6.55 8.42 -17.18
N TYR A 72 -7.34 8.76 -16.19
CA TYR A 72 -6.89 9.21 -14.88
C TYR A 72 -7.60 8.46 -13.75
N ASN A 73 -6.83 8.04 -12.76
CA ASN A 73 -7.29 7.46 -11.51
C ASN A 73 -6.67 8.24 -10.36
N GLY A 74 -7.41 9.14 -9.75
CA GLY A 74 -6.86 9.97 -8.70
C GLY A 74 -7.81 11.07 -8.22
N GLU A 75 -7.22 12.00 -7.47
CA GLU A 75 -7.82 13.24 -6.99
C GLU A 75 -6.72 14.29 -6.80
N VAL A 76 -6.85 15.44 -7.46
CA VAL A 76 -5.93 16.58 -7.34
C VAL A 76 -6.59 17.68 -6.52
N TYR A 77 -6.25 17.79 -5.26
CA TYR A 77 -6.93 18.66 -4.27
C TYR A 77 -6.76 20.16 -4.55
N ASN A 78 -5.68 20.56 -5.23
CA ASN A 78 -5.46 21.96 -5.61
C ASN A 78 -5.92 22.31 -7.03
N PHE A 79 -6.80 21.48 -7.64
CA PHE A 79 -7.23 21.67 -9.03
C PHE A 79 -7.89 23.04 -9.29
N LYS A 80 -8.61 23.61 -8.31
CA LYS A 80 -9.25 24.92 -8.46
C LYS A 80 -8.23 26.04 -8.66
N LEU A 81 -7.13 26.02 -7.89
CA LEU A 81 -6.03 26.98 -8.04
C LEU A 81 -5.31 26.82 -9.38
N LEU A 82 -5.01 25.58 -9.77
CA LEU A 82 -4.37 25.30 -11.05
C LEU A 82 -5.26 25.70 -12.23
N ARG A 83 -6.58 25.51 -12.10
CA ARG A 83 -7.55 25.97 -13.10
C ARG A 83 -7.49 27.48 -13.31
N GLU A 84 -7.43 28.26 -12.23
CA GLU A 84 -7.28 29.72 -12.31
C GLU A 84 -5.97 30.11 -12.98
N GLU A 85 -4.83 29.47 -12.65
CA GLU A 85 -3.56 29.69 -13.34
C GLU A 85 -3.66 29.41 -14.85
N LEU A 86 -4.30 28.30 -15.23
CA LEU A 86 -4.46 27.90 -16.63
C LEU A 86 -5.41 28.85 -17.39
N ILE A 87 -6.49 29.33 -16.78
CA ILE A 87 -7.39 30.33 -17.37
C ILE A 87 -6.61 31.64 -17.62
N ALA A 88 -5.74 32.05 -16.71
CA ALA A 88 -4.95 33.26 -16.84
C ALA A 88 -3.97 33.23 -18.05
N VAL A 89 -3.56 32.01 -18.49
CA VAL A 89 -2.71 31.83 -19.69
C VAL A 89 -3.51 31.44 -20.95
N GLY A 90 -4.85 31.46 -20.88
CA GLY A 90 -5.73 31.36 -22.05
C GLY A 90 -6.43 30.01 -22.24
N HIS A 91 -6.31 29.08 -21.30
CA HIS A 91 -7.08 27.82 -21.36
C HIS A 91 -8.55 28.04 -21.04
N THR A 92 -9.42 27.29 -21.72
CA THR A 92 -10.87 27.27 -21.47
C THR A 92 -11.28 25.84 -21.06
N PHE A 93 -12.22 25.72 -20.13
CA PHE A 93 -12.64 24.46 -19.55
C PHE A 93 -14.10 24.17 -19.89
N GLN A 94 -14.42 22.90 -20.11
CA GLN A 94 -15.77 22.42 -20.43
C GLN A 94 -16.43 21.72 -19.23
N THR A 95 -15.62 21.22 -18.29
CA THR A 95 -16.07 20.46 -17.11
C THR A 95 -15.66 21.18 -15.82
N THR A 96 -16.09 20.67 -14.69
CA THR A 96 -15.65 21.14 -13.37
C THR A 96 -14.71 20.13 -12.69
N CYS A 97 -14.32 19.05 -13.39
CA CYS A 97 -13.49 17.99 -12.82
C CYS A 97 -11.99 18.35 -12.79
N ASP A 98 -11.28 17.69 -11.91
CA ASP A 98 -9.83 17.80 -11.78
C ASP A 98 -9.07 17.15 -12.95
N THR A 99 -9.65 16.12 -13.59
CA THR A 99 -9.07 15.44 -14.75
C THR A 99 -8.76 16.40 -15.90
N GLU A 100 -9.67 17.33 -16.21
CA GLU A 100 -9.48 18.34 -17.25
C GLU A 100 -8.34 19.29 -16.89
N VAL A 101 -8.20 19.61 -15.59
CA VAL A 101 -7.10 20.45 -15.10
C VAL A 101 -5.75 19.76 -15.26
N VAL A 102 -5.67 18.46 -14.99
CA VAL A 102 -4.45 17.66 -15.20
C VAL A 102 -4.07 17.63 -16.68
N LEU A 103 -5.05 17.43 -17.58
CA LEU A 103 -4.83 17.40 -19.04
C LEU A 103 -4.33 18.74 -19.55
N HIS A 104 -5.00 19.85 -19.21
CA HIS A 104 -4.60 21.20 -19.62
C HIS A 104 -3.25 21.61 -19.00
N GLY A 105 -2.99 21.19 -17.75
CA GLY A 105 -1.68 21.40 -17.12
C GLY A 105 -0.55 20.67 -17.84
N TYR A 106 -0.81 19.47 -18.36
CA TYR A 106 0.16 18.76 -19.19
C TYR A 106 0.37 19.46 -20.55
N MET A 107 -0.70 19.96 -21.17
CA MET A 107 -0.59 20.73 -22.42
C MET A 107 0.27 21.98 -22.25
N GLU A 108 0.15 22.68 -21.12
CA GLU A 108 0.87 23.93 -20.84
C GLU A 108 2.31 23.71 -20.37
N TRP A 109 2.51 22.77 -19.42
CA TRP A 109 3.78 22.61 -18.69
C TRP A 109 4.50 21.28 -18.96
N GLY A 110 3.93 20.41 -19.79
CA GLY A 110 4.48 19.06 -20.00
C GLY A 110 4.62 18.31 -18.67
N ALA A 111 5.70 17.58 -18.50
CA ALA A 111 5.97 16.80 -17.28
C ALA A 111 6.12 17.66 -16.00
N GLU A 112 6.42 18.98 -16.13
CA GLU A 112 6.53 19.89 -14.97
C GLU A 112 5.20 20.08 -14.23
N VAL A 113 4.06 19.75 -14.86
CA VAL A 113 2.75 19.72 -14.18
C VAL A 113 2.80 18.85 -12.91
N LEU A 114 3.54 17.74 -12.92
CA LEU A 114 3.64 16.82 -11.79
C LEU A 114 4.15 17.48 -10.51
N LYS A 115 5.00 18.51 -10.61
CA LYS A 115 5.50 19.27 -9.46
C LYS A 115 4.45 20.25 -8.91
N LYS A 116 3.43 20.59 -9.71
CA LYS A 116 2.34 21.47 -9.31
C LYS A 116 1.18 20.71 -8.66
N LEU A 117 0.95 19.47 -9.06
CA LEU A 117 -0.15 18.66 -8.54
C LEU A 117 0.00 18.38 -7.04
N ARG A 118 -1.06 18.62 -6.26
CA ARG A 118 -1.22 18.20 -4.88
C ARG A 118 -2.37 17.20 -4.82
N GLY A 119 -2.05 15.93 -4.64
CA GLY A 119 -3.06 14.88 -4.66
C GLY A 119 -2.49 13.48 -4.75
N MET A 120 -3.36 12.53 -4.99
CA MET A 120 -3.09 11.13 -5.20
C MET A 120 -3.50 10.76 -6.62
N PHE A 121 -2.60 10.21 -7.43
CA PHE A 121 -2.89 9.97 -8.83
C PHE A 121 -2.04 8.90 -9.49
N ALA A 122 -2.65 8.26 -10.48
CA ALA A 122 -1.99 7.57 -11.55
C ALA A 122 -2.76 7.86 -12.84
N PHE A 123 -2.07 8.21 -13.92
CA PHE A 123 -2.73 8.54 -15.18
C PHE A 123 -1.83 8.24 -16.38
N VAL A 124 -2.47 8.16 -17.53
CA VAL A 124 -1.81 8.15 -18.84
C VAL A 124 -2.37 9.23 -19.73
N ILE A 125 -1.51 9.82 -20.56
CA ILE A 125 -1.88 10.74 -21.62
C ILE A 125 -1.29 10.21 -22.93
N TRP A 126 -2.16 9.99 -23.92
CA TRP A 126 -1.78 9.60 -25.27
C TRP A 126 -1.73 10.83 -26.20
N ASP A 127 -0.54 11.10 -26.77
CA ASP A 127 -0.37 12.10 -27.83
C ASP A 127 -0.53 11.42 -29.20
N LYS A 128 -1.65 11.66 -29.88
CA LYS A 128 -1.97 11.03 -31.16
C LYS A 128 -1.04 11.45 -32.29
N GLU A 129 -0.49 12.65 -32.26
CA GLU A 129 0.43 13.15 -33.28
C GLU A 129 1.81 12.54 -33.14
N LYS A 130 2.34 12.49 -31.91
CA LYS A 130 3.66 11.91 -31.63
C LYS A 130 3.63 10.39 -31.49
N LYS A 131 2.45 9.77 -31.35
CA LYS A 131 2.27 8.36 -31.00
C LYS A 131 3.03 8.02 -29.71
N GLU A 132 2.88 8.87 -28.71
CA GLU A 132 3.61 8.86 -27.45
C GLU A 132 2.66 8.71 -26.27
N LEU A 133 2.97 7.77 -25.38
CA LEU A 133 2.26 7.58 -24.12
C LEU A 133 3.08 8.18 -22.99
N PHE A 134 2.54 9.17 -22.32
CA PHE A 134 3.03 9.68 -21.05
C PHE A 134 2.26 8.98 -19.91
N GLY A 135 2.94 8.47 -18.90
CA GLY A 135 2.34 7.86 -17.72
C GLY A 135 2.98 8.37 -16.44
N ALA A 136 2.17 8.70 -15.41
CA ALA A 136 2.69 9.26 -14.15
C ALA A 136 2.03 8.64 -12.92
N ARG A 137 2.76 8.62 -11.80
CA ARG A 137 2.29 8.13 -10.51
C ARG A 137 2.65 9.11 -9.39
N ASP A 138 1.74 9.29 -8.41
CA ASP A 138 1.89 10.23 -7.30
C ASP A 138 3.14 10.00 -6.44
N PRO A 139 3.58 11.03 -5.66
CA PRO A 139 4.82 10.98 -4.88
C PRO A 139 4.92 9.84 -3.87
N PHE A 140 3.79 9.41 -3.29
CA PHE A 140 3.75 8.34 -2.27
C PHE A 140 3.39 6.96 -2.85
N GLY A 141 2.93 6.91 -4.12
CA GLY A 141 2.43 5.70 -4.75
C GLY A 141 1.08 5.25 -4.18
N ILE A 142 0.22 6.21 -3.78
CA ILE A 142 -1.13 5.95 -3.27
C ILE A 142 -1.95 5.25 -4.34
N LYS A 143 -1.88 5.74 -5.59
CA LYS A 143 -2.56 5.10 -6.72
C LYS A 143 -1.64 4.13 -7.44
N PRO A 144 -2.16 2.95 -7.82
CA PRO A 144 -1.38 1.94 -8.51
C PRO A 144 -1.17 2.27 -9.98
N PHE A 145 0.01 1.94 -10.50
CA PHE A 145 0.34 1.96 -11.92
C PHE A 145 1.25 0.78 -12.26
N TYR A 146 0.80 -0.09 -13.16
CA TYR A 146 1.54 -1.24 -13.67
C TYR A 146 1.80 -1.11 -15.16
N TYR A 147 2.90 -1.68 -15.63
CA TYR A 147 3.22 -1.76 -17.05
C TYR A 147 3.96 -3.06 -17.38
N ALA A 148 3.88 -3.47 -18.64
CA ALA A 148 4.59 -4.63 -19.16
C ALA A 148 4.94 -4.44 -20.64
N GLN A 149 6.12 -4.88 -21.06
CA GLN A 149 6.51 -4.94 -22.47
C GLN A 149 6.51 -6.40 -22.94
N MET A 150 5.67 -6.74 -23.90
CA MET A 150 5.58 -8.10 -24.46
C MET A 150 5.63 -8.06 -25.99
N GLY A 151 6.83 -8.22 -26.56
CA GLY A 151 7.02 -8.04 -28.00
C GLY A 151 6.74 -6.61 -28.43
N ASP A 152 5.78 -6.46 -29.37
CA ASP A 152 5.36 -5.15 -29.87
C ASP A 152 4.29 -4.45 -29.03
N LEU A 153 3.81 -5.11 -27.95
CA LEU A 153 2.77 -4.59 -27.09
C LEU A 153 3.37 -4.00 -25.80
N PHE A 154 2.99 -2.76 -25.50
CA PHE A 154 3.26 -2.13 -24.21
C PHE A 154 1.95 -1.98 -23.43
N PHE A 155 1.78 -2.78 -22.39
CA PHE A 155 0.62 -2.76 -21.49
C PHE A 155 0.79 -1.74 -20.38
N PHE A 156 -0.31 -1.11 -19.97
CA PHE A 156 -0.35 -0.23 -18.82
C PHE A 156 -1.73 -0.32 -18.13
N GLY A 157 -1.76 -0.08 -16.80
CA GLY A 157 -3.04 -0.12 -16.08
C GLY A 157 -2.92 -0.01 -14.57
N SER A 158 -4.09 0.10 -13.94
CA SER A 158 -4.22 0.20 -12.49
C SER A 158 -4.00 -1.15 -11.78
N GLU A 159 -4.24 -2.28 -12.45
CA GLU A 159 -4.17 -3.63 -11.88
C GLU A 159 -3.57 -4.63 -12.87
N CYS A 160 -2.69 -5.54 -12.37
CA CYS A 160 -2.04 -6.55 -13.21
C CYS A 160 -3.03 -7.48 -13.90
N LYS A 161 -4.12 -7.86 -13.19
CA LYS A 161 -5.13 -8.76 -13.74
C LYS A 161 -5.82 -8.20 -14.98
N SER A 162 -5.76 -6.89 -15.20
CA SER A 162 -6.35 -6.28 -16.39
C SER A 162 -5.62 -6.65 -17.69
N PHE A 163 -4.39 -7.13 -17.60
CA PHE A 163 -3.61 -7.58 -18.76
C PHE A 163 -3.95 -9.01 -19.18
N LEU A 164 -4.43 -9.83 -18.23
CA LEU A 164 -4.64 -11.29 -18.43
C LEU A 164 -5.59 -11.65 -19.59
N PRO A 165 -6.67 -10.89 -19.87
CA PRO A 165 -7.57 -11.24 -20.97
C PRO A 165 -7.00 -10.98 -22.37
N HIS A 166 -5.91 -10.19 -22.47
CA HIS A 166 -5.35 -9.87 -23.78
C HIS A 166 -4.57 -11.08 -24.35
N PRO A 167 -4.85 -11.54 -25.60
CA PRO A 167 -4.23 -12.74 -26.14
C PRO A 167 -2.72 -12.64 -26.33
N GLY A 168 -2.17 -11.43 -26.41
CA GLY A 168 -0.71 -11.18 -26.46
C GLY A 168 -0.04 -11.14 -25.09
N PHE A 169 -0.77 -11.26 -24.00
CA PHE A 169 -0.19 -11.28 -22.66
C PHE A 169 0.23 -12.69 -22.26
N ARG A 170 1.44 -12.86 -21.76
CA ARG A 170 1.96 -14.14 -21.24
C ARG A 170 1.83 -14.18 -19.72
N LYS A 171 0.93 -15.04 -19.23
CA LYS A 171 0.73 -15.28 -17.81
C LYS A 171 1.77 -16.28 -17.30
N GLU A 172 2.86 -15.79 -16.71
CA GLU A 172 3.91 -16.59 -16.11
C GLU A 172 4.20 -16.09 -14.68
N LEU A 173 4.52 -17.04 -13.78
CA LEU A 173 4.95 -16.69 -12.41
C LEU A 173 6.38 -16.17 -12.43
N ASN A 174 6.64 -15.08 -11.69
CA ASN A 174 7.98 -14.59 -11.41
C ASN A 174 8.61 -15.40 -10.25
N PRO A 175 9.56 -16.32 -10.50
CA PRO A 175 10.13 -17.15 -9.45
C PRO A 175 10.98 -16.36 -8.44
N ALA A 176 11.55 -15.21 -8.85
CA ALA A 176 12.38 -14.39 -7.97
C ALA A 176 11.57 -13.69 -6.86
N ALA A 177 10.27 -13.50 -7.06
CA ALA A 177 9.42 -12.84 -6.09
C ALA A 177 9.13 -13.70 -4.84
N LEU A 178 9.08 -15.05 -4.98
CA LEU A 178 8.57 -15.93 -3.94
C LEU A 178 9.46 -15.97 -2.67
N LYS A 179 10.78 -16.06 -2.81
CA LYS A 179 11.70 -16.07 -1.67
C LYS A 179 11.62 -14.78 -0.86
N LEU A 180 11.62 -13.64 -1.55
CA LEU A 180 11.51 -12.33 -0.91
C LEU A 180 10.13 -12.12 -0.26
N TYR A 181 9.06 -12.62 -0.91
CA TYR A 181 7.73 -12.58 -0.33
C TYR A 181 7.65 -13.33 1.02
N LEU A 182 8.35 -14.46 1.18
CA LEU A 182 8.39 -15.15 2.46
C LEU A 182 9.01 -14.28 3.56
N THR A 183 9.95 -13.40 3.21
CA THR A 183 10.55 -12.48 4.18
C THR A 183 9.67 -11.26 4.43
N PHE A 184 9.20 -10.60 3.36
CA PHE A 184 8.52 -9.32 3.43
C PHE A 184 6.99 -9.41 3.59
N GLN A 185 6.35 -10.58 3.36
CA GLN A 185 4.90 -10.82 3.27
C GLN A 185 4.19 -10.09 2.12
N TYR A 186 4.91 -9.39 1.26
CA TYR A 186 4.46 -8.71 0.05
C TYR A 186 5.53 -8.80 -1.04
N SER A 187 5.20 -8.48 -2.28
CA SER A 187 6.17 -8.42 -3.38
C SER A 187 7.08 -7.20 -3.21
N ALA A 188 8.32 -7.43 -2.80
CA ALA A 188 9.29 -6.39 -2.49
C ALA A 188 10.12 -5.94 -3.71
N LEU A 189 10.00 -6.61 -4.85
CA LEU A 189 10.63 -6.22 -6.11
C LEU A 189 9.80 -5.16 -6.83
N ASN A 190 10.41 -4.42 -7.75
CA ASN A 190 9.68 -3.58 -8.69
C ASN A 190 8.87 -4.43 -9.68
N GLU A 191 9.38 -5.59 -10.06
CA GLU A 191 8.66 -6.61 -10.82
C GLU A 191 7.63 -7.30 -9.94
N SER A 192 6.43 -7.53 -10.49
CA SER A 192 5.33 -8.19 -9.78
C SER A 192 5.53 -9.70 -9.68
N PHE A 193 4.54 -10.41 -9.13
CA PHE A 193 4.45 -11.87 -9.19
C PHE A 193 4.13 -12.40 -10.60
N PHE A 194 3.63 -11.57 -11.50
CA PHE A 194 3.58 -11.88 -12.92
C PHE A 194 4.90 -11.43 -13.57
N LYS A 195 5.57 -12.37 -14.22
CA LYS A 195 6.85 -12.13 -14.87
C LYS A 195 6.73 -11.05 -15.97
N ASP A 196 7.74 -10.19 -16.05
CA ASP A 196 7.81 -9.06 -16.98
C ASP A 196 6.72 -7.99 -16.77
N VAL A 197 6.02 -8.00 -15.63
CA VAL A 197 5.07 -6.96 -15.20
C VAL A 197 5.68 -6.14 -14.09
N TYR A 198 5.81 -4.84 -14.30
CA TYR A 198 6.50 -3.91 -13.41
C TYR A 198 5.55 -2.85 -12.86
N ARG A 199 5.93 -2.25 -11.73
CA ARG A 199 5.28 -1.07 -11.16
C ARG A 199 6.01 0.19 -11.57
N LEU A 200 5.27 1.24 -11.95
CA LEU A 200 5.87 2.57 -11.98
C LEU A 200 6.14 3.01 -10.53
N LEU A 201 7.38 3.40 -10.26
CA LEU A 201 7.79 3.79 -8.91
C LEU A 201 7.05 5.06 -8.44
N PRO A 202 6.80 5.23 -7.12
CA PRO A 202 6.27 6.47 -6.57
C PRO A 202 7.11 7.68 -6.99
N GLY A 203 6.45 8.80 -7.33
CA GLY A 203 7.14 10.02 -7.75
C GLY A 203 7.87 9.93 -9.09
N HIS A 204 7.48 8.97 -9.94
CA HIS A 204 8.05 8.78 -11.27
C HIS A 204 7.01 8.96 -12.37
N TYR A 205 7.51 9.22 -13.57
CA TYR A 205 6.75 9.15 -14.81
C TYR A 205 7.52 8.34 -15.86
N LEU A 206 6.79 7.90 -16.88
CA LEU A 206 7.33 7.23 -18.04
C LEU A 206 6.89 7.95 -19.33
N ILE A 207 7.72 7.82 -20.37
CA ILE A 207 7.38 8.17 -21.75
C ILE A 207 7.66 6.94 -22.60
N HIS A 208 6.61 6.42 -23.25
CA HIS A 208 6.74 5.30 -24.17
C HIS A 208 6.47 5.73 -25.60
N ARG A 209 7.45 5.55 -26.48
CA ARG A 209 7.37 5.85 -27.89
C ARG A 209 8.24 4.90 -28.70
N ASP A 210 7.77 4.46 -29.87
CA ASP A 210 8.50 3.61 -30.82
C ASP A 210 9.07 2.31 -30.20
N GLY A 211 8.40 1.77 -29.15
CA GLY A 211 8.80 0.57 -28.41
C GLY A 211 9.89 0.81 -27.36
N HIS A 212 10.27 2.06 -27.15
CA HIS A 212 11.20 2.48 -26.10
C HIS A 212 10.43 3.12 -24.94
N THR A 213 10.86 2.82 -23.70
CA THR A 213 10.30 3.46 -22.49
C THR A 213 11.40 4.15 -21.71
N GLU A 214 11.22 5.45 -21.52
CA GLU A 214 12.09 6.27 -20.67
C GLU A 214 11.40 6.51 -19.33
N PHE A 215 12.17 6.50 -18.24
CA PHE A 215 11.68 6.76 -16.89
C PHE A 215 12.40 7.95 -16.29
N ALA A 216 11.65 8.80 -15.57
CA ALA A 216 12.25 9.89 -14.82
C ALA A 216 11.54 10.09 -13.47
N SER A 217 12.31 10.54 -12.48
CA SER A 217 11.80 10.92 -11.17
C SER A 217 11.52 12.42 -11.12
N TYR A 218 10.35 12.80 -10.61
CA TYR A 218 10.01 14.20 -10.33
C TYR A 218 9.90 14.49 -8.83
N HIS A 219 9.94 13.43 -8.00
CA HIS A 219 9.91 13.55 -6.54
C HIS A 219 10.81 12.50 -5.89
N SER A 220 11.48 12.88 -4.80
CA SER A 220 12.24 11.97 -3.95
C SER A 220 12.10 12.37 -2.49
N PHE A 221 12.08 11.37 -1.60
CA PHE A 221 12.06 11.63 -0.16
C PHE A 221 13.45 12.08 0.33
N SER A 222 13.47 13.16 1.10
CA SER A 222 14.68 13.62 1.78
C SER A 222 14.33 14.20 3.15
N PHE A 223 15.06 13.81 4.18
CA PHE A 223 14.88 14.35 5.53
C PHE A 223 15.80 15.57 5.73
N ASP A 224 15.24 16.63 6.34
CA ASP A 224 15.92 17.89 6.60
C ASP A 224 15.54 18.40 8.00
N PRO A 225 16.04 17.74 9.07
CA PRO A 225 15.63 18.05 10.44
C PRO A 225 16.03 19.48 10.85
N GLN A 226 15.02 20.28 11.21
CA GLN A 226 15.16 21.66 11.62
C GLN A 226 14.96 21.83 13.13
N PRO A 227 15.78 22.63 13.83
CA PRO A 227 15.60 22.91 15.23
C PRO A 227 14.34 23.76 15.46
N MET A 228 13.43 23.24 16.29
CA MET A 228 12.18 23.91 16.69
C MET A 228 11.72 23.34 18.03
N SER A 229 11.07 24.16 18.88
CA SER A 229 10.47 23.63 20.11
C SER A 229 9.33 22.66 19.79
N LEU A 230 9.07 21.73 20.68
CA LEU A 230 8.02 20.72 20.49
C LEU A 230 6.63 21.35 20.41
N GLU A 231 6.39 22.41 21.15
CA GLU A 231 5.10 23.15 21.18
C GLU A 231 4.82 23.79 19.82
N LYS A 232 5.79 24.53 19.27
CA LYS A 232 5.67 25.13 17.92
C LYS A 232 5.52 24.06 16.84
N ARG A 233 6.26 22.96 16.99
CA ARG A 233 6.16 21.81 16.06
C ARG A 233 4.76 21.19 16.10
N ALA A 234 4.20 21.01 17.29
CA ALA A 234 2.85 20.48 17.45
C ALA A 234 1.77 21.42 16.84
N GLU A 235 1.94 22.73 16.98
CA GLU A 235 1.07 23.72 16.34
C GLU A 235 1.15 23.62 14.81
N GLN A 236 2.36 23.63 14.25
CA GLN A 236 2.59 23.48 12.80
C GLN A 236 2.01 22.18 12.25
N ILE A 237 2.16 21.05 12.97
CA ILE A 237 1.56 19.77 12.57
C ILE A 237 0.05 19.88 12.59
N ARG A 238 -0.55 20.46 13.61
CA ARG A 238 -1.99 20.62 13.70
C ARG A 238 -2.54 21.45 12.54
N GLU A 239 -1.89 22.58 12.22
CA GLU A 239 -2.28 23.45 11.12
C GLU A 239 -2.25 22.71 9.78
N VAL A 240 -1.09 22.10 9.44
CA VAL A 240 -0.94 21.44 8.14
C VAL A 240 -1.81 20.19 8.00
N VAL A 241 -2.04 19.43 9.09
CA VAL A 241 -2.94 18.27 9.05
C VAL A 241 -4.40 18.70 8.95
N THR A 242 -4.79 19.82 9.59
CA THR A 242 -6.14 20.38 9.43
C THR A 242 -6.40 20.80 7.99
N GLU A 243 -5.50 21.58 7.40
CA GLU A 243 -5.58 22.00 6.01
C GLU A 243 -5.62 20.80 5.05
N SER A 244 -4.81 19.79 5.31
CA SER A 244 -4.82 18.57 4.52
C SER A 244 -6.15 17.81 4.62
N VAL A 245 -6.72 17.69 5.83
CA VAL A 245 -8.04 17.05 6.00
C VAL A 245 -9.12 17.83 5.25
N GLU A 246 -9.12 19.16 5.32
CA GLU A 246 -10.05 20.02 4.58
C GLU A 246 -9.92 19.81 3.07
N ALA A 247 -8.69 19.77 2.54
CA ALA A 247 -8.43 19.50 1.12
C ALA A 247 -8.94 18.10 0.70
N HIS A 248 -8.75 17.08 1.56
CA HIS A 248 -9.21 15.71 1.28
C HIS A 248 -10.73 15.53 1.43
N GLN A 249 -11.47 16.52 1.91
CA GLN A 249 -12.94 16.51 1.98
C GLN A 249 -13.60 17.06 0.71
N ILE A 250 -12.85 17.62 -0.25
CA ILE A 250 -13.40 18.12 -1.51
C ILE A 250 -14.06 16.96 -2.28
N SER A 251 -15.40 17.01 -2.40
CA SER A 251 -16.20 15.93 -2.99
C SER A 251 -17.62 16.43 -3.27
N ASP A 252 -18.26 15.91 -4.32
CA ASP A 252 -19.69 16.13 -4.61
C ASP A 252 -20.57 15.02 -3.99
N VAL A 253 -19.95 14.06 -3.28
CA VAL A 253 -20.64 12.97 -2.55
C VAL A 253 -20.22 12.96 -1.09
N GLU A 254 -21.02 12.28 -0.24
CA GLU A 254 -20.74 12.17 1.21
C GLU A 254 -19.38 11.50 1.47
N VAL A 255 -18.62 12.08 2.41
CA VAL A 255 -17.30 11.58 2.84
C VAL A 255 -17.40 11.02 4.26
N GLY A 256 -17.15 9.73 4.42
CA GLY A 256 -17.04 9.06 5.72
C GLY A 256 -15.61 9.02 6.25
N SER A 257 -15.39 8.34 7.39
CA SER A 257 -14.06 8.10 7.94
C SER A 257 -13.95 6.72 8.56
N PHE A 258 -12.81 6.05 8.33
CA PHE A 258 -12.44 4.86 9.10
C PHE A 258 -11.97 5.27 10.50
N LEU A 259 -12.38 4.51 11.51
CA LEU A 259 -12.04 4.78 12.90
C LEU A 259 -11.71 3.49 13.66
N SER A 260 -10.48 3.39 14.15
CA SER A 260 -10.00 2.26 14.97
C SER A 260 -9.87 2.58 16.47
N GLY A 261 -10.11 3.83 16.87
CA GLY A 261 -9.80 4.31 18.24
C GLY A 261 -8.30 4.60 18.46
N GLY A 262 -7.42 4.33 17.50
CA GLY A 262 -6.03 4.74 17.49
C GLY A 262 -5.86 6.24 17.23
N ILE A 263 -4.73 6.83 17.67
CA ILE A 263 -4.49 8.29 17.57
C ILE A 263 -4.64 8.82 16.14
N ASP A 264 -4.20 8.08 15.12
CA ASP A 264 -4.15 8.52 13.74
C ASP A 264 -5.55 8.73 13.16
N SER A 265 -6.38 7.69 13.21
CA SER A 265 -7.77 7.76 12.75
C SER A 265 -8.62 8.68 13.62
N SER A 266 -8.30 8.80 14.93
CA SER A 266 -8.99 9.70 15.85
C SER A 266 -8.77 11.17 15.50
N VAL A 267 -7.56 11.57 15.15
CA VAL A 267 -7.24 12.95 14.70
C VAL A 267 -7.97 13.26 13.39
N ILE A 268 -7.95 12.34 12.42
CA ILE A 268 -8.67 12.52 11.16
C ILE A 268 -10.18 12.68 11.42
N ALA A 269 -10.79 11.81 12.23
CA ALA A 269 -12.23 11.89 12.54
C ALA A 269 -12.59 13.16 13.31
N ALA A 270 -11.74 13.62 14.25
CA ALA A 270 -11.95 14.85 15.00
C ALA A 270 -11.88 16.12 14.14
N LEU A 271 -11.00 16.14 13.13
CA LEU A 271 -10.84 17.26 12.19
C LEU A 271 -11.91 17.26 11.09
N SER A 272 -12.16 16.11 10.47
CA SER A 272 -13.11 15.99 9.36
C SER A 272 -14.57 16.05 9.80
N ARG A 273 -14.87 15.62 11.03
CA ARG A 273 -16.22 15.56 11.63
C ARG A 273 -17.26 14.95 10.68
N PRO A 274 -17.02 13.74 10.16
CA PRO A 274 -17.92 13.12 9.19
C PRO A 274 -19.25 12.74 9.85
N ASP A 275 -20.33 12.67 9.07
CA ASP A 275 -21.63 12.18 9.55
C ASP A 275 -21.56 10.72 10.01
N LYS A 276 -20.69 9.93 9.38
CA LYS A 276 -20.50 8.51 9.66
C LYS A 276 -19.05 8.12 9.77
N THR A 277 -18.74 7.36 10.81
CA THR A 277 -17.46 6.64 10.94
C THR A 277 -17.71 5.14 10.90
N TYR A 278 -16.72 4.38 10.44
CA TYR A 278 -16.83 2.94 10.27
C TYR A 278 -15.72 2.22 11.03
N SER A 279 -16.07 1.11 11.67
CA SER A 279 -15.16 0.28 12.44
C SER A 279 -15.47 -1.20 12.22
N VAL A 280 -14.46 -2.06 12.34
CA VAL A 280 -14.65 -3.51 12.41
C VAL A 280 -13.91 -4.08 13.60
N GLY A 281 -14.42 -5.17 14.14
CA GLY A 281 -13.83 -5.93 15.24
C GLY A 281 -14.04 -7.42 15.03
N PHE A 282 -13.72 -8.20 16.03
CA PHE A 282 -13.83 -9.65 16.02
C PHE A 282 -14.63 -10.12 17.23
N GLU A 283 -15.21 -11.33 17.14
CA GLU A 283 -15.94 -11.95 18.26
C GLU A 283 -15.06 -12.13 19.50
N ASN A 284 -13.75 -12.33 19.29
CA ASN A 284 -12.78 -12.41 20.37
C ASN A 284 -12.47 -10.99 20.91
N LYS A 285 -12.90 -10.72 22.14
CA LYS A 285 -12.74 -9.42 22.80
C LYS A 285 -11.31 -8.91 22.94
N ASP A 286 -10.32 -9.78 22.97
CA ASP A 286 -8.91 -9.38 23.03
C ASP A 286 -8.42 -8.75 21.70
N PHE A 287 -9.21 -8.93 20.64
CA PHE A 287 -8.94 -8.47 19.28
C PHE A 287 -10.00 -7.47 18.78
N ASP A 288 -10.93 -7.05 19.64
CA ASP A 288 -12.00 -6.10 19.30
C ASP A 288 -11.67 -4.69 19.79
N GLU A 289 -11.63 -3.72 18.86
CA GLU A 289 -11.40 -2.29 19.13
C GLU A 289 -12.65 -1.44 18.87
N THR A 290 -13.80 -2.05 18.52
CA THR A 290 -15.03 -1.31 18.18
C THR A 290 -15.57 -0.51 19.35
N GLY A 291 -15.44 -1.02 20.57
CA GLY A 291 -15.85 -0.30 21.79
C GLY A 291 -15.06 0.98 22.02
N GLU A 292 -13.77 1.02 21.65
CA GLU A 292 -12.94 2.23 21.75
C GLU A 292 -13.37 3.28 20.72
N ALA A 293 -13.66 2.86 19.49
CA ALA A 293 -14.15 3.75 18.43
C ALA A 293 -15.52 4.34 18.80
N GLN A 294 -16.44 3.52 19.31
CA GLN A 294 -17.77 3.97 19.77
C GLN A 294 -17.66 4.97 20.92
N ALA A 295 -16.77 4.72 21.89
CA ALA A 295 -16.55 5.63 23.02
C ALA A 295 -16.04 7.00 22.54
N LEU A 296 -15.09 7.02 21.59
CA LEU A 296 -14.61 8.27 21.00
C LEU A 296 -15.70 9.01 20.23
N CYS A 297 -16.51 8.31 19.46
CA CYS A 297 -17.61 8.91 18.71
C CYS A 297 -18.63 9.57 19.65
N LYS A 298 -18.93 8.96 20.79
CA LYS A 298 -19.80 9.56 21.81
C LYS A 298 -19.22 10.87 22.35
N GLU A 299 -17.92 10.91 22.63
CA GLU A 299 -17.23 12.13 23.11
C GLU A 299 -17.21 13.24 22.04
N LEU A 300 -17.02 12.87 20.78
CA LEU A 300 -16.94 13.82 19.66
C LEU A 300 -18.33 14.18 19.07
N GLY A 301 -19.40 13.52 19.50
CA GLY A 301 -20.72 13.70 18.91
C GLY A 301 -20.86 13.16 17.49
N LEU A 302 -20.14 12.08 17.15
CA LEU A 302 -20.13 11.44 15.85
C LEU A 302 -20.93 10.12 15.88
N ARG A 303 -21.40 9.68 14.71
CA ARG A 303 -22.05 8.36 14.56
C ARG A 303 -21.01 7.31 14.14
N ASN A 304 -20.99 6.16 14.84
CA ASN A 304 -20.16 5.01 14.44
C ASN A 304 -21.04 3.84 14.00
N ILE A 305 -20.66 3.23 12.88
CA ILE A 305 -21.22 2.00 12.33
C ILE A 305 -20.14 0.94 12.41
N SER A 306 -20.44 -0.19 13.06
CA SER A 306 -19.46 -1.25 13.28
C SER A 306 -19.98 -2.61 12.86
N LYS A 307 -19.03 -3.51 12.46
CA LYS A 307 -19.28 -4.91 12.13
C LYS A 307 -18.32 -5.79 12.90
N THR A 308 -18.81 -6.90 13.43
CA THR A 308 -18.01 -8.00 13.98
C THR A 308 -17.78 -9.04 12.89
N ILE A 309 -16.53 -9.49 12.72
CA ILE A 309 -16.10 -10.48 11.73
C ILE A 309 -15.95 -11.83 12.44
N SER A 310 -16.62 -12.86 11.93
CA SER A 310 -16.46 -14.23 12.42
C SER A 310 -15.23 -14.92 11.80
N ALA A 311 -14.79 -16.02 12.39
CA ALA A 311 -13.74 -16.86 11.82
C ALA A 311 -14.15 -17.39 10.43
N GLU A 312 -15.39 -17.83 10.27
CA GLU A 312 -15.89 -18.35 9.00
C GLU A 312 -15.85 -17.29 7.89
N GLU A 313 -16.39 -16.09 8.15
CA GLU A 313 -16.29 -14.97 7.20
C GLU A 313 -14.84 -14.65 6.82
N PHE A 314 -13.92 -14.73 7.79
CA PHE A 314 -12.49 -14.48 7.53
C PHE A 314 -11.92 -15.47 6.52
N PHE A 315 -12.10 -16.79 6.75
CA PHE A 315 -11.53 -17.81 5.88
C PHE A 315 -12.23 -17.86 4.51
N ASP A 316 -13.54 -17.68 4.45
CA ASP A 316 -14.32 -17.68 3.22
C ASP A 316 -13.98 -16.50 2.29
N ALA A 317 -13.57 -15.36 2.86
CA ALA A 317 -13.17 -14.20 2.08
C ALA A 317 -11.78 -14.29 1.46
N LEU A 318 -10.90 -15.20 1.92
CA LEU A 318 -9.50 -15.26 1.48
C LEU A 318 -9.32 -15.37 -0.04
N PRO A 319 -10.05 -16.23 -0.79
CA PRO A 319 -9.91 -16.29 -2.24
C PRO A 319 -10.26 -14.97 -2.92
N SER A 320 -11.38 -14.32 -2.54
CA SER A 320 -11.78 -13.01 -3.07
C SER A 320 -10.74 -11.94 -2.76
N ILE A 321 -10.21 -11.93 -1.55
CA ILE A 321 -9.17 -10.98 -1.13
C ILE A 321 -7.90 -11.15 -1.96
N GLN A 322 -7.45 -12.39 -2.19
CA GLN A 322 -6.27 -12.65 -3.03
C GLN A 322 -6.53 -12.29 -4.51
N TYR A 323 -7.74 -12.46 -5.01
CA TYR A 323 -8.12 -12.00 -6.34
C TYR A 323 -8.00 -10.48 -6.47
N TYR A 324 -8.58 -9.73 -5.53
CA TYR A 324 -8.52 -8.26 -5.58
C TYR A 324 -7.13 -7.71 -5.25
N ALA A 325 -6.33 -8.44 -4.48
CA ALA A 325 -4.95 -8.04 -4.17
C ALA A 325 -4.00 -8.04 -5.40
N ASP A 326 -4.36 -8.73 -6.49
CA ASP A 326 -3.54 -8.92 -7.70
C ASP A 326 -2.30 -9.79 -7.49
N GLU A 327 -1.62 -9.60 -6.39
CA GLU A 327 -0.40 -10.29 -5.99
C GLU A 327 -0.57 -10.82 -4.57
N PRO A 328 0.11 -11.92 -4.19
CA PRO A 328 -0.07 -12.46 -2.87
C PRO A 328 0.23 -11.41 -1.81
N ASN A 329 -0.67 -11.27 -0.87
CA ASN A 329 -0.54 -10.38 0.27
C ASN A 329 -0.85 -11.14 1.56
N ALA A 330 0.12 -11.16 2.48
CA ALA A 330 -0.01 -11.84 3.76
C ALA A 330 -0.05 -10.88 4.96
N ASN A 331 -0.43 -9.64 4.73
CA ASN A 331 -0.76 -8.73 5.82
C ASN A 331 -2.13 -9.11 6.39
N LEU A 332 -2.15 -9.61 7.63
CA LEU A 332 -3.40 -10.05 8.28
C LEU A 332 -4.47 -8.96 8.34
N SER A 333 -4.07 -7.67 8.37
CA SER A 333 -5.03 -6.55 8.38
C SER A 333 -5.76 -6.34 7.04
N THR A 334 -5.39 -7.06 5.98
CA THR A 334 -6.06 -7.01 4.67
C THR A 334 -7.50 -7.48 4.77
N VAL A 335 -7.76 -8.56 5.52
CA VAL A 335 -9.11 -9.12 5.66
C VAL A 335 -10.06 -8.17 6.39
N PRO A 336 -9.74 -7.67 7.61
CA PRO A 336 -10.63 -6.72 8.26
C PRO A 336 -10.80 -5.41 7.46
N LEU A 337 -9.78 -4.96 6.71
CA LEU A 337 -9.91 -3.80 5.83
C LEU A 337 -10.90 -4.07 4.67
N TYR A 338 -10.93 -5.27 4.11
CA TYR A 338 -11.91 -5.67 3.11
C TYR A 338 -13.35 -5.56 3.65
N PHE A 339 -13.60 -6.10 4.86
CA PHE A 339 -14.92 -6.02 5.50
C PHE A 339 -15.28 -4.60 5.94
N LEU A 340 -14.32 -3.82 6.43
CA LEU A 340 -14.50 -2.41 6.76
C LEU A 340 -14.92 -1.61 5.52
N SER A 341 -14.26 -1.87 4.40
CA SER A 341 -14.57 -1.24 3.12
C SER A 341 -15.94 -1.65 2.61
N LYS A 342 -16.29 -2.94 2.72
CA LYS A 342 -17.62 -3.46 2.35
C LYS A 342 -18.73 -2.85 3.20
N LEU A 343 -18.47 -2.59 4.47
CA LEU A 343 -19.40 -1.92 5.37
C LEU A 343 -19.61 -0.45 4.95
N ALA A 344 -18.54 0.29 4.75
CA ALA A 344 -18.61 1.71 4.42
C ALA A 344 -19.22 1.97 3.04
N ALA A 345 -18.94 1.10 2.06
CA ALA A 345 -19.46 1.21 0.70
C ALA A 345 -20.98 1.07 0.59
N GLN A 346 -21.67 0.63 1.65
CA GLN A 346 -23.15 0.63 1.71
C GLN A 346 -23.73 2.03 1.84
N ASP A 347 -22.95 2.97 2.36
CA ASP A 347 -23.43 4.31 2.68
C ASP A 347 -22.70 5.42 1.89
N VAL A 348 -21.38 5.27 1.68
CA VAL A 348 -20.53 6.34 1.12
C VAL A 348 -19.63 5.82 0.00
N LYS A 349 -19.21 6.73 -0.88
CA LYS A 349 -18.23 6.43 -1.94
C LYS A 349 -16.79 6.84 -1.58
N VAL A 350 -16.62 7.66 -0.55
CA VAL A 350 -15.32 8.20 -0.11
C VAL A 350 -15.16 8.04 1.38
N VAL A 351 -13.97 7.62 1.82
CA VAL A 351 -13.60 7.58 3.24
C VAL A 351 -12.20 8.13 3.48
N LEU A 352 -12.04 8.80 4.62
CA LEU A 352 -10.74 9.23 5.11
C LEU A 352 -10.12 8.14 6.00
N SER A 353 -8.79 8.01 5.97
CA SER A 353 -8.04 7.07 6.80
C SER A 353 -6.80 7.71 7.43
N GLY A 354 -6.34 7.13 8.52
CA GLY A 354 -5.13 7.53 9.24
C GLY A 354 -3.83 6.93 8.72
N GLU A 355 -3.84 6.30 7.54
CA GLU A 355 -2.64 5.68 6.96
C GLU A 355 -1.54 6.73 6.67
N GLY A 356 -0.28 6.33 6.81
CA GLY A 356 0.88 7.21 6.61
C GLY A 356 1.38 7.91 7.88
N ALA A 357 0.56 8.03 8.92
CA ALA A 357 0.98 8.70 10.17
C ALA A 357 2.16 8.00 10.86
N ASP A 358 2.21 6.67 10.80
CA ASP A 358 3.28 5.88 11.41
C ASP A 358 4.63 6.13 10.72
N GLU A 359 4.64 6.14 9.40
CA GLU A 359 5.83 6.33 8.57
C GLU A 359 6.37 7.76 8.70
N LEU A 360 5.49 8.76 8.68
CA LEU A 360 5.91 10.16 8.71
C LEU A 360 6.35 10.61 10.11
N PHE A 361 5.61 10.25 11.14
CA PHE A 361 5.82 10.75 12.51
C PHE A 361 6.54 9.77 13.44
N GLY A 362 7.00 8.62 12.93
CA GLY A 362 7.75 7.63 13.71
C GLY A 362 6.87 6.82 14.66
N GLY A 363 5.83 6.17 14.11
CA GLY A 363 4.80 5.50 14.90
C GLY A 363 5.09 4.05 15.27
N TYR A 364 6.00 3.39 14.60
CA TYR A 364 6.28 1.97 14.87
C TYR A 364 7.20 1.78 16.08
N ILE A 365 6.86 0.80 16.93
CA ILE A 365 7.67 0.44 18.12
C ILE A 365 9.07 -0.06 17.68
N THR A 366 9.16 -0.66 16.50
CA THR A 366 10.42 -1.12 15.91
C THR A 366 11.44 -0.01 15.68
N TYR A 367 10.99 1.23 15.52
CA TYR A 367 11.86 2.42 15.45
C TYR A 367 12.53 2.77 16.78
N HIS A 368 12.06 2.18 17.89
CA HIS A 368 12.58 2.50 19.20
C HIS A 368 13.91 1.79 19.49
N THR A 369 14.98 2.55 19.54
CA THR A 369 16.27 2.08 20.04
C THR A 369 16.36 2.33 21.56
N THR A 370 16.38 1.26 22.37
CA THR A 370 16.41 1.37 23.84
C THR A 370 17.67 2.10 24.35
N LYS A 371 17.58 2.76 25.51
CA LYS A 371 18.75 3.46 26.10
C LYS A 371 19.98 2.54 26.25
N PRO A 372 19.86 1.29 26.78
CA PRO A 372 21.00 0.37 26.85
C PRO A 372 21.63 0.10 25.48
N TYR A 373 20.81 -0.02 24.46
CA TYR A 373 21.27 -0.26 23.08
C TYR A 373 22.08 0.93 22.56
N ARG A 374 21.60 2.16 22.77
CA ARG A 374 22.32 3.39 22.39
C ARG A 374 23.62 3.56 23.13
N VAL A 375 23.66 3.22 24.43
CA VAL A 375 24.89 3.30 25.24
C VAL A 375 25.89 2.25 24.79
N TYR A 376 25.45 1.00 24.61
CA TYR A 376 26.32 -0.09 24.16
C TYR A 376 26.91 0.19 22.77
N ARG A 377 26.15 0.80 21.87
CA ARG A 377 26.61 1.16 20.53
C ARG A 377 27.69 2.25 20.50
N LYS A 378 27.92 2.97 21.58
CA LYS A 378 29.08 3.89 21.71
C LYS A 378 30.42 3.15 21.84
N ALA A 379 30.41 1.87 22.22
CA ALA A 379 31.62 1.06 22.23
C ALA A 379 32.09 0.78 20.78
N PRO A 380 33.42 0.70 20.55
CA PRO A 380 33.99 0.40 19.25
C PRO A 380 33.37 -0.84 18.61
N LEU A 381 33.11 -0.80 17.29
CA LEU A 381 32.46 -1.89 16.55
C LEU A 381 33.22 -3.22 16.69
N ALA A 382 34.55 -3.18 16.66
CA ALA A 382 35.40 -4.37 16.83
C ALA A 382 35.14 -5.05 18.19
N LEU A 383 35.04 -4.28 19.28
CA LEU A 383 34.72 -4.81 20.62
C LEU A 383 33.31 -5.41 20.65
N ARG A 384 32.31 -4.73 20.06
CA ARG A 384 30.93 -5.24 20.02
C ARG A 384 30.84 -6.54 19.21
N LYS A 385 31.54 -6.63 18.07
CA LYS A 385 31.62 -7.86 17.25
C LYS A 385 32.30 -9.00 18.02
N ALA A 386 33.37 -8.74 18.76
CA ALA A 386 34.03 -9.76 19.57
C ALA A 386 33.09 -10.28 20.70
N VAL A 387 32.39 -9.37 21.39
CA VAL A 387 31.41 -9.74 22.43
C VAL A 387 30.24 -10.53 21.84
N ALA A 388 29.75 -10.15 20.67
CA ALA A 388 28.68 -10.87 19.97
C ALA A 388 29.11 -12.29 19.56
N ALA A 389 30.31 -12.44 19.00
CA ALA A 389 30.88 -13.73 18.63
C ALA A 389 31.10 -14.63 19.86
N TRP A 390 31.54 -14.04 20.97
CA TRP A 390 31.64 -14.75 22.24
C TRP A 390 30.27 -15.19 22.76
N ALA A 391 29.26 -14.30 22.73
CA ALA A 391 27.90 -14.60 23.18
C ALA A 391 27.24 -15.69 22.33
N ALA A 392 27.41 -15.65 21.01
CA ALA A 392 26.82 -16.63 20.08
C ALA A 392 27.32 -18.07 20.29
N LYS A 393 28.53 -18.24 20.82
CA LYS A 393 29.13 -19.56 21.12
C LYS A 393 28.70 -20.14 22.47
N ARG A 394 27.89 -19.44 23.26
CA ARG A 394 27.45 -19.87 24.58
C ARG A 394 26.04 -20.47 24.54
N PRO A 395 25.69 -21.37 25.46
CA PRO A 395 24.30 -21.75 25.67
C PRO A 395 23.39 -20.52 25.90
N PRO A 396 22.11 -20.58 25.57
CA PRO A 396 21.19 -19.45 25.71
C PRO A 396 21.22 -18.87 27.13
N PHE A 397 21.46 -17.56 27.25
CA PHE A 397 21.43 -16.82 28.51
C PHE A 397 20.69 -15.48 28.35
N HIS A 398 20.22 -14.93 29.49
CA HIS A 398 19.51 -13.67 29.49
C HIS A 398 20.41 -12.51 28.98
N GLY A 399 19.95 -11.81 27.91
CA GLY A 399 20.71 -10.74 27.26
C GLY A 399 21.58 -11.16 26.08
N GLN A 400 21.71 -12.47 25.77
CA GLN A 400 22.46 -12.94 24.59
C GLN A 400 21.96 -12.32 23.29
N GLY A 401 20.62 -12.28 23.11
CA GLY A 401 20.01 -11.65 21.94
C GLY A 401 20.29 -10.14 21.85
N PHE A 402 20.43 -9.44 23.00
CA PHE A 402 20.84 -8.05 23.00
C PHE A 402 22.28 -7.89 22.52
N LEU A 403 23.23 -8.66 23.05
CA LEU A 403 24.63 -8.56 22.71
C LEU A 403 24.88 -8.88 21.22
N THR A 404 24.21 -9.89 20.68
CA THR A 404 24.34 -10.27 19.28
C THR A 404 23.71 -9.26 18.32
N LYS A 405 22.53 -8.73 18.63
CA LYS A 405 21.85 -7.71 17.83
C LYS A 405 22.55 -6.34 17.90
N ALA A 406 23.02 -5.94 19.10
CA ALA A 406 23.63 -4.63 19.28
C ALA A 406 25.03 -4.50 18.65
N ALA A 407 25.63 -5.60 18.19
CA ALA A 407 26.84 -5.59 17.39
C ALA A 407 26.58 -5.29 15.90
N LYS A 408 25.34 -5.43 15.45
CA LYS A 408 24.91 -5.17 14.07
C LYS A 408 24.40 -3.74 13.92
N SER A 409 24.56 -3.15 12.76
CA SER A 409 23.96 -1.88 12.37
C SER A 409 22.49 -2.07 11.96
N VAL A 410 21.77 -0.97 11.74
CA VAL A 410 20.35 -1.01 11.34
C VAL A 410 20.18 -1.70 9.99
N ASP A 411 21.03 -1.39 9.03
CA ASP A 411 21.07 -2.02 7.69
C ASP A 411 21.26 -3.55 7.73
N GLN A 412 21.86 -4.08 8.81
CA GLN A 412 22.06 -5.52 9.01
C GLN A 412 20.93 -6.21 9.76
N THR A 413 19.92 -5.49 10.21
CA THR A 413 18.89 -6.04 11.11
C THR A 413 17.46 -5.60 10.81
N PHE A 414 17.28 -4.50 10.11
CA PHE A 414 15.97 -3.93 9.82
C PHE A 414 15.59 -4.18 8.35
N VAL A 415 14.48 -4.87 8.15
CA VAL A 415 13.93 -5.28 6.86
C VAL A 415 12.67 -4.46 6.51
N GLY A 416 12.19 -3.65 7.43
CA GLY A 416 10.88 -3.03 7.43
C GLY A 416 10.03 -3.53 8.59
N GLN A 417 8.72 -3.31 8.54
CA GLN A 417 7.79 -3.67 9.62
C GLN A 417 7.40 -5.15 9.61
N ALA A 418 7.64 -5.85 8.51
CA ALA A 418 7.45 -7.30 8.41
C ALA A 418 8.80 -7.99 8.19
N PHE A 419 9.08 -8.97 9.04
CA PHE A 419 10.20 -9.93 8.91
C PHE A 419 9.67 -11.28 9.32
N ILE A 420 9.23 -12.08 8.34
CA ILE A 420 8.48 -13.32 8.60
C ILE A 420 9.40 -14.53 8.61
N PHE A 421 10.13 -14.77 7.51
CA PHE A 421 11.18 -15.77 7.39
C PHE A 421 12.52 -15.06 7.26
N ASP A 422 13.54 -15.51 7.99
CA ASP A 422 14.92 -15.16 7.62
C ASP A 422 15.36 -15.95 6.37
N ASN A 423 16.56 -15.62 5.83
CA ASN A 423 17.03 -16.26 4.60
C ASN A 423 17.13 -17.78 4.71
N ASP A 424 17.67 -18.28 5.83
CA ASP A 424 17.88 -19.72 6.04
C ASP A 424 16.53 -20.45 6.20
N GLU A 425 15.59 -19.86 6.92
CA GLU A 425 14.23 -20.37 7.07
C GLU A 425 13.47 -20.35 5.74
N ALA A 426 13.59 -19.29 4.94
CA ALA A 426 12.96 -19.19 3.62
C ALA A 426 13.51 -20.28 2.68
N GLU A 427 14.83 -20.50 2.65
CA GLU A 427 15.46 -21.56 1.87
C GLU A 427 15.04 -22.96 2.33
N ARG A 428 14.85 -23.16 3.63
CA ARG A 428 14.34 -24.43 4.16
C ARG A 428 12.88 -24.67 3.77
N ALA A 429 12.06 -23.63 3.75
CA ALA A 429 10.65 -23.74 3.38
C ALA A 429 10.45 -23.97 1.87
N LEU A 430 11.35 -23.46 1.02
CA LEU A 430 11.22 -23.51 -0.42
C LEU A 430 11.72 -24.83 -1.02
N SER A 431 11.12 -25.23 -2.13
CA SER A 431 11.66 -26.29 -2.99
C SER A 431 13.00 -25.84 -3.59
N PRO A 432 13.88 -26.76 -4.03
CA PRO A 432 15.20 -26.42 -4.57
C PRO A 432 15.18 -25.41 -5.72
N ALA A 433 14.13 -25.42 -6.55
CA ALA A 433 14.00 -24.53 -7.70
C ALA A 433 13.83 -23.05 -7.31
N TYR A 434 13.37 -22.76 -6.09
CA TYR A 434 13.07 -21.40 -5.60
C TYR A 434 14.04 -20.91 -4.51
N ARG A 435 15.08 -21.67 -4.17
CA ARG A 435 16.06 -21.32 -3.11
C ARG A 435 17.06 -20.28 -3.55
N SER A 436 17.41 -20.27 -4.84
CA SER A 436 18.37 -19.32 -5.41
C SER A 436 17.76 -17.92 -5.58
N GLY A 437 18.61 -16.91 -5.73
CA GLY A 437 18.23 -15.55 -6.05
C GLY A 437 18.54 -14.57 -4.91
N LEU A 438 17.88 -13.43 -4.98
CA LEU A 438 18.10 -12.31 -4.09
C LEU A 438 17.76 -12.64 -2.63
N SER A 439 18.53 -12.05 -1.72
CA SER A 439 18.24 -11.97 -0.30
C SER A 439 17.52 -10.65 0.01
N TRP A 440 16.99 -10.53 1.22
CA TRP A 440 16.41 -9.27 1.66
C TRP A 440 17.44 -8.12 1.73
N HIS A 441 18.72 -8.43 1.94
CA HIS A 441 19.80 -7.45 1.91
C HIS A 441 19.93 -6.79 0.54
N ASP A 442 19.87 -7.59 -0.55
CA ASP A 442 19.97 -7.06 -1.91
C ASP A 442 18.85 -6.07 -2.22
N VAL A 443 17.68 -6.24 -1.60
CA VAL A 443 16.54 -5.32 -1.74
C VAL A 443 16.68 -4.07 -0.90
N THR A 444 17.22 -4.17 0.32
CA THR A 444 17.25 -3.05 1.28
C THR A 444 18.50 -2.19 1.20
N GLU A 445 19.62 -2.75 0.75
CA GLU A 445 20.94 -2.11 0.70
C GLU A 445 20.92 -0.77 -0.06
N PRO A 446 20.35 -0.64 -1.28
CA PRO A 446 20.35 0.63 -2.01
C PRO A 446 19.66 1.78 -1.25
N TYR A 447 18.63 1.46 -0.47
CA TYR A 447 17.91 2.46 0.33
C TYR A 447 18.73 2.90 1.56
N PHE A 448 19.47 1.98 2.18
CA PHE A 448 20.35 2.33 3.30
C PHE A 448 21.58 3.12 2.85
N GLU A 449 22.12 2.81 1.69
CA GLU A 449 23.23 3.57 1.09
C GLU A 449 22.82 5.01 0.78
N ALA A 450 21.61 5.23 0.25
CA ALA A 450 21.10 6.57 -0.06
C ALA A 450 21.04 7.49 1.17
N VAL A 451 20.94 6.92 2.37
CA VAL A 451 20.87 7.65 3.66
C VAL A 451 21.94 7.20 4.65
N GLU A 452 23.10 6.77 4.18
CA GLU A 452 24.19 6.20 5.02
C GLU A 452 24.55 7.09 6.22
N LYS A 453 24.56 8.40 6.02
CA LYS A 453 24.95 9.40 7.04
C LYS A 453 23.83 9.74 8.03
N ALA A 454 22.61 9.28 7.78
CA ALA A 454 21.47 9.57 8.65
C ALA A 454 21.50 8.74 9.95
N ASP A 455 20.76 9.18 10.95
CA ASP A 455 20.55 8.40 12.17
C ASP A 455 19.67 7.16 11.93
N ASP A 456 19.71 6.20 12.86
CA ASP A 456 19.04 4.91 12.74
C ASP A 456 17.52 5.02 12.48
N LEU A 457 16.83 5.97 13.13
CA LEU A 457 15.40 6.14 12.94
C LEU A 457 15.10 6.68 11.55
N THR A 458 15.85 7.66 11.09
CA THR A 458 15.73 8.20 9.73
C THR A 458 15.98 7.14 8.68
N LYS A 459 16.98 6.26 8.85
CA LYS A 459 17.25 5.12 7.97
C LYS A 459 16.07 4.16 7.89
N MET A 460 15.48 3.82 9.05
CA MET A 460 14.31 2.92 9.08
C MET A 460 13.08 3.56 8.44
N GLN A 461 12.81 4.85 8.69
CA GLN A 461 11.70 5.55 8.04
C GLN A 461 11.89 5.67 6.53
N TYR A 462 13.12 5.93 6.08
CA TYR A 462 13.44 6.02 4.65
C TYR A 462 13.15 4.69 3.94
N LEU A 463 13.57 3.57 4.54
CA LEU A 463 13.26 2.24 4.00
C LEU A 463 11.74 2.00 3.94
N ASP A 464 11.02 2.30 5.03
CA ASP A 464 9.58 2.06 5.09
C ASP A 464 8.80 2.94 4.11
N LEU A 465 9.21 4.18 3.85
CA LEU A 465 8.61 5.06 2.85
C LEU A 465 8.77 4.54 1.41
N HIS A 466 9.80 3.72 1.14
CA HIS A 466 10.04 3.19 -0.21
C HIS A 466 9.53 1.75 -0.40
N LEU A 467 9.48 0.94 0.66
CA LEU A 467 9.07 -0.46 0.57
C LEU A 467 7.75 -0.74 1.28
N TRP A 468 7.72 -0.59 2.61
CA TRP A 468 6.56 -0.95 3.42
C TRP A 468 5.31 -0.16 3.07
N GLN A 469 5.43 1.16 2.99
CA GLN A 469 4.30 2.05 2.73
C GLN A 469 3.67 1.83 1.35
N PRO A 470 4.40 1.94 0.21
CA PRO A 470 3.79 1.81 -1.11
C PRO A 470 3.48 0.37 -1.50
N LEU A 471 4.26 -0.63 -1.04
CA LEU A 471 4.16 -2.01 -1.52
C LEU A 471 3.28 -2.91 -0.63
N ASP A 472 3.05 -2.54 0.63
CA ASP A 472 2.10 -3.25 1.51
C ASP A 472 0.94 -2.37 1.94
N ILE A 473 1.19 -1.27 2.69
CA ILE A 473 0.14 -0.46 3.32
C ILE A 473 -0.79 0.17 2.28
N LEU A 474 -0.26 0.95 1.35
CA LEU A 474 -1.07 1.65 0.36
C LEU A 474 -1.66 0.70 -0.68
N ARG A 475 -0.91 -0.34 -1.07
CA ARG A 475 -1.41 -1.35 -1.98
C ARG A 475 -2.61 -2.10 -1.42
N LYS A 476 -2.51 -2.63 -0.18
CA LYS A 476 -3.68 -3.29 0.45
C LYS A 476 -4.84 -2.33 0.63
N ALA A 477 -4.56 -1.07 1.01
CA ALA A 477 -5.57 -0.06 1.23
C ALA A 477 -6.35 0.24 -0.06
N ASP A 478 -5.67 0.55 -1.16
CA ASP A 478 -6.31 0.75 -2.47
C ASP A 478 -7.06 -0.50 -2.94
N ARG A 479 -6.44 -1.69 -2.84
CA ARG A 479 -7.05 -2.93 -3.34
C ARG A 479 -8.32 -3.32 -2.59
N MET A 480 -8.32 -3.25 -1.26
CA MET A 480 -9.47 -3.67 -0.45
C MET A 480 -10.61 -2.66 -0.49
N THR A 481 -10.31 -1.38 -0.55
CA THR A 481 -11.34 -0.36 -0.73
C THR A 481 -11.94 -0.41 -2.12
N MET A 482 -11.10 -0.50 -3.16
CA MET A 482 -11.58 -0.58 -4.54
C MET A 482 -12.27 -1.89 -4.88
N ALA A 483 -11.99 -3.01 -4.20
CA ALA A 483 -12.78 -4.23 -4.30
C ALA A 483 -14.26 -3.99 -4.01
N ASN A 484 -14.57 -2.93 -3.24
CA ASN A 484 -15.91 -2.53 -2.85
C ASN A 484 -16.34 -1.17 -3.46
N SER A 485 -15.65 -0.70 -4.51
CA SER A 485 -15.95 0.58 -5.17
C SER A 485 -15.95 1.78 -4.19
N LEU A 486 -14.99 1.80 -3.26
CA LEU A 486 -14.85 2.82 -2.23
C LEU A 486 -13.51 3.56 -2.41
N GLU A 487 -13.54 4.88 -2.47
CA GLU A 487 -12.34 5.70 -2.50
C GLU A 487 -11.76 5.92 -1.11
N LEU A 488 -10.51 5.50 -0.91
CA LEU A 488 -9.74 5.85 0.28
C LEU A 488 -8.88 7.08 0.04
N ARG A 489 -8.96 8.05 0.95
CA ARG A 489 -8.09 9.23 1.02
C ARG A 489 -7.28 9.21 2.30
N VAL A 490 -6.01 9.67 2.19
CA VAL A 490 -5.00 9.51 3.24
C VAL A 490 -4.34 10.86 3.58
N PRO A 491 -5.01 11.72 4.38
CA PRO A 491 -4.57 13.10 4.59
C PRO A 491 -3.15 13.25 5.16
N TYR A 492 -2.60 12.26 5.85
CA TYR A 492 -1.21 12.32 6.29
C TYR A 492 -0.22 12.25 5.12
N LEU A 493 -0.58 11.61 4.01
CA LEU A 493 0.26 11.47 2.81
C LEU A 493 0.02 12.60 1.82
N ASP A 494 0.04 13.81 2.34
CA ASP A 494 0.01 15.05 1.57
C ASP A 494 1.42 15.65 1.51
N ARG A 495 1.78 16.25 0.38
CA ARG A 495 3.10 16.87 0.19
C ARG A 495 3.40 17.98 1.20
N GLU A 496 2.39 18.73 1.66
CA GLU A 496 2.54 19.78 2.66
C GLU A 496 2.74 19.17 4.07
N VAL A 497 2.04 18.09 4.39
CA VAL A 497 2.29 17.31 5.62
C VAL A 497 3.69 16.71 5.60
N TRP A 498 4.14 16.19 4.44
CA TRP A 498 5.51 15.70 4.29
C TRP A 498 6.54 16.80 4.51
N ALA A 499 6.32 18.00 3.96
CA ALA A 499 7.24 19.13 4.15
C ALA A 499 7.47 19.44 5.64
N VAL A 500 6.43 19.31 6.48
CA VAL A 500 6.55 19.46 7.95
C VAL A 500 7.19 18.23 8.59
N ALA A 501 6.76 17.01 8.22
CA ALA A 501 7.22 15.77 8.84
C ALA A 501 8.72 15.49 8.60
N ARG A 502 9.23 15.80 7.39
CA ARG A 502 10.66 15.65 7.04
C ARG A 502 11.59 16.52 7.88
N ALA A 503 11.06 17.64 8.41
CA ALA A 503 11.80 18.59 9.23
C ALA A 503 11.82 18.23 10.72
N ILE A 504 11.17 17.14 11.16
CA ILE A 504 11.12 16.74 12.56
C ILE A 504 12.39 15.95 12.93
N PRO A 505 13.19 16.41 13.90
CA PRO A 505 14.33 15.64 14.39
C PRO A 505 13.89 14.30 15.00
N SER A 506 14.66 13.25 14.78
CA SER A 506 14.39 11.90 15.32
C SER A 506 14.24 11.90 16.85
N SER A 507 14.95 12.81 17.55
CA SER A 507 14.86 12.96 19.00
C SER A 507 13.50 13.43 19.51
N GLN A 508 12.68 14.06 18.66
CA GLN A 508 11.33 14.53 18.97
C GLN A 508 10.23 13.53 18.62
N LYS A 509 10.51 12.57 17.73
CA LYS A 509 9.47 11.64 17.21
C LYS A 509 8.94 10.66 18.25
N MET A 510 9.74 10.36 19.29
CA MET A 510 9.37 9.40 20.33
C MET A 510 9.67 9.93 21.73
N ARG A 511 8.79 9.62 22.70
CA ARG A 511 8.98 9.91 24.13
C ARG A 511 8.94 8.63 24.96
N GLY A 512 10.04 8.31 25.66
CA GLY A 512 10.14 7.08 26.46
C GLY A 512 10.24 5.83 25.59
N LYS A 513 9.61 4.72 26.02
CA LYS A 513 9.68 3.43 25.35
C LYS A 513 8.47 3.15 24.44
N THR A 514 7.31 3.70 24.76
CA THR A 514 6.01 3.34 24.13
C THR A 514 5.33 4.52 23.44
N MET A 515 5.63 5.76 23.82
CA MET A 515 5.02 6.95 23.24
C MET A 515 5.64 7.29 21.87
N THR A 516 5.14 6.66 20.86
CA THR A 516 5.47 6.92 19.44
C THR A 516 4.65 8.11 18.91
N LYS A 517 5.05 8.68 17.77
CA LYS A 517 4.38 9.84 17.14
C LYS A 517 4.23 11.02 18.10
N TRP A 518 5.23 11.26 18.94
CA TRP A 518 5.08 12.22 20.03
C TRP A 518 4.67 13.62 19.57
N PRO A 519 5.20 14.19 18.48
CA PRO A 519 4.78 15.50 17.99
C PRO A 519 3.33 15.52 17.51
N LEU A 520 2.86 14.47 16.82
CA LEU A 520 1.45 14.33 16.41
C LEU A 520 0.51 14.22 17.62
N ARG A 521 0.92 13.47 18.66
CA ARG A 521 0.15 13.40 19.91
C ARG A 521 0.03 14.75 20.58
N MET A 522 1.10 15.53 20.60
CA MET A 522 1.06 16.90 21.13
C MET A 522 0.15 17.82 20.30
N ALA A 523 0.16 17.66 18.97
CA ALA A 523 -0.76 18.37 18.09
C ALA A 523 -2.24 18.00 18.33
N ALA A 524 -2.50 16.76 18.76
CA ALA A 524 -3.83 16.24 19.03
C ALA A 524 -4.44 16.64 20.39
N VAL A 525 -3.63 17.18 21.31
CA VAL A 525 -4.10 17.56 22.67
C VAL A 525 -5.36 18.46 22.66
N PRO A 526 -5.49 19.49 21.82
CA PRO A 526 -6.70 20.31 21.78
C PRO A 526 -7.86 19.67 21.01
N LEU A 527 -7.65 18.55 20.31
CA LEU A 527 -8.63 17.91 19.43
C LEU A 527 -9.29 16.68 20.07
N LEU A 528 -8.58 16.01 20.96
CA LEU A 528 -8.98 14.72 21.51
C LEU A 528 -8.93 14.72 23.05
N PRO A 529 -9.75 13.90 23.73
CA PRO A 529 -9.61 13.67 25.16
C PRO A 529 -8.22 13.18 25.54
N ASN A 530 -7.73 13.59 26.71
CA ASN A 530 -6.37 13.29 27.17
C ASN A 530 -6.03 11.79 27.18
N ASP A 531 -7.01 10.93 27.45
CA ASP A 531 -6.83 9.49 27.50
C ASP A 531 -6.53 8.91 26.10
N TRP A 532 -7.12 9.47 25.04
CA TRP A 532 -6.81 9.08 23.65
C TRP A 532 -5.40 9.51 23.24
N VAL A 533 -4.97 10.70 23.61
CA VAL A 533 -3.63 11.20 23.30
C VAL A 533 -2.55 10.34 23.96
N LYS A 534 -2.81 9.78 25.14
CA LYS A 534 -1.85 9.00 25.93
C LYS A 534 -1.91 7.47 25.69
N ARG A 535 -2.87 6.98 24.92
CA ARG A 535 -3.02 5.54 24.64
C ARG A 535 -1.78 4.96 23.98
N ASP A 536 -1.41 3.77 24.41
CA ASP A 536 -0.38 2.98 23.73
C ASP A 536 -0.85 2.59 22.32
N LYS A 537 0.09 2.50 21.39
CA LYS A 537 -0.23 2.02 20.05
C LYS A 537 -0.60 0.55 20.13
N LYS A 538 -1.80 0.22 19.66
CA LYS A 538 -2.18 -1.13 19.27
C LYS A 538 -2.07 -1.21 17.73
N GLY A 539 -1.60 -2.36 17.20
CA GLY A 539 -1.77 -2.68 15.79
C GLY A 539 -3.21 -3.08 15.53
N PHE A 540 -3.56 -3.46 14.30
CA PHE A 540 -4.86 -4.06 14.01
C PHE A 540 -4.76 -5.58 14.29
N PRO A 541 -5.08 -6.04 15.51
CA PRO A 541 -4.89 -7.43 15.90
C PRO A 541 -5.94 -8.32 15.22
N VAL A 542 -5.50 -9.48 14.70
CA VAL A 542 -6.37 -10.46 14.06
C VAL A 542 -6.23 -11.80 14.78
N PRO A 543 -7.32 -12.46 15.18
CA PRO A 543 -7.28 -13.68 16.00
C PRO A 543 -6.86 -14.96 15.23
N PHE A 544 -6.24 -14.84 14.06
CA PHE A 544 -5.74 -15.96 13.25
C PHE A 544 -4.84 -16.91 14.03
N ILE A 545 -4.05 -16.39 14.99
CA ILE A 545 -3.24 -17.20 15.92
C ILE A 545 -4.09 -18.15 16.77
N ALA A 546 -5.31 -17.77 17.15
CA ALA A 546 -6.21 -18.60 17.93
C ALA A 546 -6.97 -19.57 17.01
N TRP A 547 -7.55 -19.05 15.91
CA TRP A 547 -8.33 -19.86 14.98
C TRP A 547 -7.53 -21.02 14.38
N LEU A 548 -6.27 -20.81 14.02
CA LEU A 548 -5.44 -21.88 13.45
C LEU A 548 -5.12 -23.01 14.48
N ARG A 549 -5.52 -22.86 15.75
CA ARG A 549 -5.48 -23.90 16.78
C ARG A 549 -6.81 -24.62 16.95
N GLU A 550 -7.84 -24.22 16.25
CA GLU A 550 -9.10 -24.94 16.19
C GLU A 550 -8.98 -26.05 15.14
N GLU A 551 -9.51 -27.22 15.43
CA GLU A 551 -9.39 -28.43 14.57
C GLU A 551 -9.90 -28.17 13.15
N LYS A 552 -11.01 -27.42 12.98
CA LYS A 552 -11.58 -27.03 11.69
C LYS A 552 -10.53 -26.34 10.80
N TYR A 553 -9.85 -25.32 11.32
CA TYR A 553 -8.92 -24.49 10.55
C TYR A 553 -7.52 -25.08 10.47
N TYR A 554 -7.12 -25.90 11.46
CA TYR A 554 -5.94 -26.74 11.35
C TYR A 554 -6.08 -27.72 10.18
N ASN A 555 -7.20 -28.45 10.09
CA ASN A 555 -7.45 -29.39 9.00
C ASN A 555 -7.53 -28.68 7.65
N TRP A 556 -8.24 -27.54 7.56
CA TRP A 556 -8.26 -26.71 6.36
C TRP A 556 -6.84 -26.33 5.86
N ALA A 557 -5.98 -25.86 6.76
CA ALA A 557 -4.60 -25.51 6.40
C ALA A 557 -3.78 -26.74 5.97
N LYS A 558 -3.96 -27.87 6.67
CA LYS A 558 -3.32 -29.14 6.35
C LYS A 558 -3.72 -29.67 4.99
N ASP A 559 -5.00 -29.60 4.64
CA ASP A 559 -5.52 -30.04 3.35
C ASP A 559 -4.97 -29.15 2.21
N LEU A 560 -4.88 -27.84 2.42
CA LEU A 560 -4.29 -26.93 1.44
C LEU A 560 -2.78 -27.19 1.25
N ILE A 561 -2.02 -27.43 2.33
CA ILE A 561 -0.59 -27.76 2.26
C ILE A 561 -0.37 -29.11 1.53
N ASN A 562 -1.26 -30.07 1.68
CA ASN A 562 -1.14 -31.41 1.07
C ASN A 562 -1.52 -31.46 -0.43
N GLN A 563 -1.97 -30.34 -1.03
CA GLN A 563 -2.24 -30.32 -2.47
C GLN A 563 -0.96 -30.61 -3.26
N SER A 564 -1.09 -31.35 -4.37
CA SER A 564 0.06 -31.84 -5.15
C SER A 564 0.94 -30.73 -5.73
N TYR A 565 0.34 -29.63 -6.18
CA TYR A 565 1.06 -28.49 -6.75
C TYR A 565 1.96 -27.77 -5.71
N VAL A 566 1.71 -27.92 -4.41
CA VAL A 566 2.46 -27.25 -3.35
C VAL A 566 3.92 -27.69 -3.34
N ALA A 567 4.19 -28.96 -3.69
CA ALA A 567 5.56 -29.50 -3.76
C ALA A 567 6.43 -28.82 -4.84
N GLU A 568 5.82 -28.16 -5.83
CA GLU A 568 6.57 -27.34 -6.80
C GLU A 568 7.30 -26.18 -6.09
N PHE A 569 6.65 -25.57 -5.09
CA PHE A 569 7.12 -24.34 -4.44
C PHE A 569 7.78 -24.59 -3.08
N PHE A 570 7.26 -25.54 -2.30
CA PHE A 570 7.59 -25.69 -0.90
C PHE A 570 7.93 -27.11 -0.48
N ASP A 571 8.73 -27.24 0.59
CA ASP A 571 8.88 -28.46 1.36
C ASP A 571 7.63 -28.66 2.23
N GLN A 572 6.70 -29.52 1.76
CA GLN A 572 5.44 -29.81 2.46
C GLN A 572 5.65 -30.37 3.86
N ASN A 573 6.69 -31.20 4.09
CA ASN A 573 6.98 -31.76 5.40
C ASN A 573 7.38 -30.67 6.40
N TYR A 574 8.20 -29.70 5.97
CA TYR A 574 8.55 -28.55 6.80
C TYR A 574 7.33 -27.68 7.12
N LEU A 575 6.45 -27.44 6.15
CA LEU A 575 5.22 -26.67 6.39
C LEU A 575 4.28 -27.39 7.37
N LEU A 576 4.13 -28.71 7.26
CA LEU A 576 3.34 -29.51 8.18
C LEU A 576 3.96 -29.53 9.59
N GLU A 577 5.29 -29.57 9.71
CA GLU A 577 5.98 -29.39 11.00
C GLU A 577 5.65 -28.03 11.63
N LEU A 578 5.68 -26.93 10.86
CA LEU A 578 5.31 -25.61 11.35
C LEU A 578 3.86 -25.56 11.83
N LEU A 579 2.94 -26.20 11.09
CA LEU A 579 1.52 -26.26 11.42
C LEU A 579 1.27 -27.03 12.71
N GLU A 580 1.88 -28.22 12.86
CA GLU A 580 1.76 -29.07 14.05
C GLU A 580 2.32 -28.38 15.31
N ARG A 581 3.48 -27.73 15.19
CA ARG A 581 4.08 -26.96 16.30
C ARG A 581 3.23 -25.76 16.71
N HIS A 582 2.47 -25.17 15.76
CA HIS A 582 1.51 -24.13 16.09
C HIS A 582 0.29 -24.68 16.80
N TYR A 583 -0.30 -25.74 16.25
CA TYR A 583 -1.50 -26.40 16.77
C TYR A 583 -1.28 -26.94 18.21
N SER A 584 -0.17 -27.62 18.45
CA SER A 584 0.20 -28.14 19.77
C SER A 584 0.64 -27.06 20.78
N GLY A 585 0.77 -25.80 20.36
CA GLY A 585 1.19 -24.70 21.23
C GLY A 585 2.70 -24.60 21.47
N GLN A 586 3.51 -25.47 20.85
CA GLN A 586 4.98 -25.49 21.01
C GLN A 586 5.67 -24.27 20.44
N ALA A 587 5.10 -23.65 19.38
CA ALA A 587 5.65 -22.46 18.75
C ALA A 587 4.55 -21.56 18.18
N ARG A 588 4.87 -20.26 17.99
CA ARG A 588 3.98 -19.28 17.35
C ARG A 588 4.39 -19.11 15.89
N THR A 589 3.98 -20.02 15.00
CA THR A 589 4.34 -20.03 13.59
C THR A 589 3.24 -19.47 12.68
N HIS A 590 2.13 -18.98 13.25
CA HIS A 590 0.94 -18.53 12.52
C HIS A 590 1.22 -17.50 11.42
N ARG A 591 2.15 -16.54 11.61
CA ARG A 591 2.50 -15.56 10.56
C ARG A 591 3.20 -16.23 9.38
N LYS A 592 4.11 -17.18 9.63
CA LYS A 592 4.77 -17.97 8.58
C LYS A 592 3.76 -18.78 7.79
N LEU A 593 2.87 -19.46 8.49
CA LEU A 593 1.79 -20.23 7.88
C LEU A 593 0.86 -19.35 7.05
N TYR A 594 0.42 -18.21 7.59
CA TYR A 594 -0.44 -17.27 6.85
C TYR A 594 0.22 -16.76 5.57
N THR A 595 1.54 -16.49 5.63
CA THR A 595 2.30 -16.07 4.44
C THR A 595 2.28 -17.15 3.37
N VAL A 596 2.56 -18.40 3.72
CA VAL A 596 2.51 -19.53 2.77
C VAL A 596 1.08 -19.76 2.26
N LEU A 597 0.09 -19.86 3.15
CA LEU A 597 -1.32 -20.10 2.77
C LEU A 597 -1.87 -19.00 1.87
N SER A 598 -1.54 -17.74 2.12
CA SER A 598 -1.93 -16.62 1.25
C SER A 598 -1.38 -16.76 -0.17
N PHE A 599 -0.12 -17.19 -0.32
CA PHE A 599 0.45 -17.49 -1.63
C PHE A 599 -0.26 -18.67 -2.31
N LEU A 600 -0.52 -19.75 -1.59
CA LEU A 600 -1.19 -20.94 -2.13
C LEU A 600 -2.60 -20.61 -2.65
N ILE A 601 -3.37 -19.82 -1.88
CA ILE A 601 -4.70 -19.38 -2.28
C ILE A 601 -4.61 -18.45 -3.51
N TRP A 602 -3.68 -17.50 -3.51
CA TRP A 602 -3.44 -16.63 -4.65
C TRP A 602 -3.08 -17.43 -5.90
N TYR A 603 -2.23 -18.45 -5.76
CA TYR A 603 -1.84 -19.31 -6.88
C TYR A 603 -3.02 -20.09 -7.44
N GLN A 604 -3.90 -20.65 -6.59
CA GLN A 604 -5.14 -21.28 -7.03
C GLN A 604 -6.06 -20.32 -7.79
N VAL A 605 -6.15 -19.08 -7.34
CA VAL A 605 -6.99 -18.05 -7.97
C VAL A 605 -6.48 -17.66 -9.35
N TYR A 606 -5.17 -17.50 -9.51
CA TYR A 606 -4.59 -16.99 -10.76
C TYR A 606 -4.07 -18.07 -11.72
N PHE A 607 -3.77 -19.25 -11.22
CA PHE A 607 -3.26 -20.39 -11.98
C PHE A 607 -4.11 -21.67 -11.74
N PRO A 608 -5.45 -21.59 -11.83
CA PRO A 608 -6.31 -22.73 -11.52
C PRO A 608 -6.00 -23.96 -12.37
N GLU A 609 -5.61 -23.77 -13.64
CA GLU A 609 -5.21 -24.81 -14.57
C GLU A 609 -3.98 -25.62 -14.10
N LYS A 610 -3.14 -25.02 -13.27
CA LYS A 610 -1.96 -25.67 -12.68
C LYS A 610 -2.29 -26.43 -11.39
N CYS A 611 -3.41 -26.09 -10.76
CA CYS A 611 -3.84 -26.66 -9.48
C CYS A 611 -4.94 -27.71 -9.63
N GLY A 612 -5.48 -27.90 -10.85
CA GLY A 612 -6.70 -28.70 -11.07
C GLY A 612 -7.93 -28.08 -10.39
N ALA A 613 -7.94 -26.76 -10.22
CA ALA A 613 -9.04 -26.02 -9.62
C ALA A 613 -9.92 -25.39 -10.70
N GLU A 614 -11.20 -25.15 -10.36
CA GLU A 614 -12.08 -24.36 -11.21
C GLU A 614 -11.65 -22.90 -11.26
N PRO A 615 -11.85 -22.19 -12.40
CA PRO A 615 -11.57 -20.77 -12.49
C PRO A 615 -12.32 -19.98 -11.43
N PHE A 616 -11.59 -19.21 -10.65
CA PHE A 616 -12.18 -18.37 -9.60
C PHE A 616 -12.95 -17.19 -10.21
N SER A 617 -14.17 -16.99 -9.74
CA SER A 617 -14.94 -15.78 -10.00
C SER A 617 -15.34 -15.16 -8.66
N PRO A 618 -14.95 -13.91 -8.38
CA PRO A 618 -15.33 -13.27 -7.13
C PRO A 618 -16.87 -13.15 -7.08
N THR A 619 -17.46 -13.62 -5.99
CA THR A 619 -18.89 -13.39 -5.72
C THR A 619 -19.13 -11.89 -5.55
N LYS A 620 -20.16 -11.39 -6.24
CA LYS A 620 -20.60 -9.99 -6.17
C LYS A 620 -21.09 -9.61 -4.78
#